data_b45730dcccc135f192e000b3fc02399a
#
_entry.id   b45730dcccc135f192e000b3fc02399a
#
_cell.length_a   1.000
_cell.length_b   1.000
_cell.length_c   1.000
_cell.angle_alpha   90.00
_cell.angle_beta   90.00
_cell.angle_gamma   90.00
#
_symmetry.space_group_name_H-M   'P 1'
#
loop_
_entity.id
_entity.type
_entity.pdbx_description
1 polymer ?
#
loop_
_entity_poly.entity_id
_entity_poly.type
_entity_poly.pdbx_seq_one_letter_code
_entity_poly.pdbx_strand_id
1 'polypeptide(L)'
;MKKRIALVLLGALLVMASVPTVAYAQEESTESTENTDTLTPDKKLATTITKQINEDVYQVLDFDDTQEEEFAKKGFITAPDSLQITDDDGNVVWNMDNYDFVRDTDSPDSANPSLWRNTKSNANYGLFQVSDDIYQVRGYDLSNMTFVRTDNG
;
A
#
# COMPACT_ATOMS: atom_id res chain seq x y z
N MET A 1 -3.86 73.17 -41.46
CA MET A 1 -2.99 72.05 -41.11
C MET A 1 -3.83 70.90 -40.49
N LYS A 2 -4.20 69.89 -41.26
CA LYS A 2 -5.04 68.77 -40.78
C LYS A 2 -4.12 67.54 -40.57
N LYS A 3 -3.88 67.15 -39.32
CA LYS A 3 -3.15 65.92 -38.98
C LYS A 3 -4.09 64.73 -39.12
N ARG A 4 -3.77 63.82 -39.99
CA ARG A 4 -4.45 62.54 -40.14
C ARG A 4 -3.86 61.53 -39.17
N ILE A 5 -4.66 61.03 -38.23
CA ILE A 5 -4.33 59.94 -37.34
C ILE A 5 -4.64 58.62 -38.08
N ALA A 6 -3.61 57.83 -38.36
CA ALA A 6 -3.78 56.48 -38.92
C ALA A 6 -4.06 55.49 -37.76
N LEU A 7 -5.24 54.88 -37.82
CA LEU A 7 -5.62 53.82 -36.88
C LEU A 7 -5.05 52.49 -37.41
N VAL A 8 -4.07 51.94 -36.69
CA VAL A 8 -3.55 50.60 -36.98
C VAL A 8 -4.40 49.60 -36.21
N LEU A 9 -5.21 48.84 -36.93
CA LEU A 9 -5.95 47.69 -36.39
C LEU A 9 -4.97 46.49 -36.30
N LEU A 10 -4.58 46.16 -35.07
CA LEU A 10 -3.79 44.97 -34.76
C LEU A 10 -4.77 43.77 -34.66
N GLY A 11 -4.83 42.97 -35.71
CA GLY A 11 -5.58 41.71 -35.70
C GLY A 11 -4.90 40.65 -34.82
N ALA A 12 -5.52 40.36 -33.69
CA ALA A 12 -5.08 39.22 -32.86
C ALA A 12 -5.55 37.92 -33.53
N LEU A 13 -4.61 37.18 -34.08
CA LEU A 13 -4.82 35.84 -34.60
C LEU A 13 -4.94 34.87 -33.41
N LEU A 14 -6.16 34.45 -33.09
CA LEU A 14 -6.44 33.46 -32.08
C LEU A 14 -6.08 32.06 -32.64
N VAL A 15 -4.89 31.56 -32.31
CA VAL A 15 -4.54 30.17 -32.60
C VAL A 15 -5.22 29.28 -31.57
N MET A 16 -6.32 28.67 -31.95
CA MET A 16 -6.97 27.58 -31.20
C MET A 16 -6.06 26.35 -31.29
N ALA A 17 -5.23 26.12 -30.26
CA ALA A 17 -4.55 24.86 -30.06
C ALA A 17 -5.60 23.81 -29.74
N SER A 18 -5.89 22.92 -30.68
CA SER A 18 -6.71 21.73 -30.44
C SER A 18 -5.90 20.77 -29.54
N VAL A 19 -6.25 20.72 -28.26
CA VAL A 19 -5.79 19.67 -27.36
C VAL A 19 -6.43 18.35 -27.81
N PRO A 20 -5.65 17.30 -28.10
CA PRO A 20 -6.26 16.01 -28.40
C PRO A 20 -6.94 15.48 -27.14
N THR A 21 -8.25 15.43 -27.20
CA THR A 21 -9.04 14.73 -26.18
C THR A 21 -8.73 13.24 -26.32
N VAL A 22 -7.95 12.69 -25.40
CA VAL A 22 -7.80 11.23 -25.29
C VAL A 22 -9.14 10.72 -24.81
N ALA A 23 -9.91 10.18 -25.74
CA ALA A 23 -11.12 9.44 -25.41
C ALA A 23 -10.69 8.13 -24.74
N TYR A 24 -10.88 8.04 -23.44
CA TYR A 24 -10.84 6.75 -22.77
C TYR A 24 -12.06 5.96 -23.28
N ALA A 25 -11.81 4.98 -24.13
CA ALA A 25 -12.81 4.02 -24.50
C ALA A 25 -13.23 3.26 -23.25
N GLN A 26 -14.47 3.44 -22.85
CA GLN A 26 -15.12 2.58 -21.88
C GLN A 26 -15.36 1.25 -22.60
N GLU A 27 -14.43 0.29 -22.43
CA GLU A 27 -14.69 -1.09 -22.83
C GLU A 27 -15.77 -1.66 -21.90
N GLU A 28 -16.91 -1.91 -22.47
CA GLU A 28 -17.99 -2.68 -21.91
C GLU A 28 -17.44 -4.08 -21.60
N SER A 29 -17.28 -4.38 -20.29
CA SER A 29 -16.80 -5.67 -19.82
C SER A 29 -17.79 -6.75 -20.18
N THR A 30 -17.45 -7.60 -21.14
CA THR A 30 -18.09 -8.90 -21.32
C THR A 30 -17.85 -9.73 -20.07
N GLU A 31 -18.93 -9.97 -19.37
CA GLU A 31 -19.07 -10.81 -18.20
C GLU A 31 -18.54 -12.22 -18.50
N SER A 32 -17.40 -12.60 -17.95
CA SER A 32 -17.02 -14.01 -17.82
C SER A 32 -17.44 -14.49 -16.44
N THR A 33 -18.49 -15.27 -16.43
CA THR A 33 -19.03 -16.06 -15.33
C THR A 33 -17.93 -16.97 -14.75
N GLU A 34 -17.62 -16.79 -13.48
CA GLU A 34 -17.36 -17.77 -12.42
C GLU A 34 -16.38 -17.22 -11.38
N ASN A 35 -16.94 -16.55 -10.38
CA ASN A 35 -16.52 -16.77 -9.00
C ASN A 35 -17.58 -16.13 -8.09
N THR A 36 -18.42 -16.99 -7.49
CA THR A 36 -19.40 -16.59 -6.48
C THR A 36 -18.72 -16.32 -5.15
N ASP A 37 -17.87 -15.31 -5.14
CA ASP A 37 -17.49 -14.65 -3.90
C ASP A 37 -18.59 -13.65 -3.57
N THR A 38 -19.23 -13.79 -2.41
CA THR A 38 -20.29 -12.91 -1.93
C THR A 38 -19.70 -11.54 -1.64
N LEU A 39 -19.55 -10.74 -2.72
CA LEU A 39 -19.08 -9.36 -2.62
C LEU A 39 -20.10 -8.54 -1.84
N THR A 40 -19.67 -7.88 -0.79
CA THR A 40 -20.46 -6.82 -0.18
C THR A 40 -20.67 -5.68 -1.19
N PRO A 41 -21.78 -4.95 -1.15
CA PRO A 41 -22.14 -3.93 -2.18
C PRO A 41 -21.05 -2.89 -2.46
N ASP A 42 -20.12 -2.69 -1.54
CA ASP A 42 -19.05 -1.69 -1.64
C ASP A 42 -17.71 -2.24 -2.18
N LYS A 43 -17.58 -3.55 -2.41
CA LYS A 43 -16.36 -4.15 -2.94
C LYS A 43 -16.46 -4.34 -4.44
N LYS A 44 -15.46 -3.82 -5.16
CA LYS A 44 -15.32 -4.00 -6.61
C LYS A 44 -14.19 -4.98 -6.90
N LEU A 45 -14.40 -5.84 -7.90
CA LEU A 45 -13.34 -6.69 -8.44
C LEU A 45 -12.25 -5.83 -9.09
N ALA A 46 -11.02 -6.35 -9.11
CA ALA A 46 -9.94 -5.72 -9.86
C ALA A 46 -10.28 -5.71 -11.36
N THR A 47 -10.02 -4.58 -12.01
CA THR A 47 -10.14 -4.49 -13.48
C THR A 47 -9.07 -5.36 -14.15
N THR A 48 -9.27 -5.74 -15.40
CA THR A 48 -8.26 -6.47 -16.18
C THR A 48 -6.92 -5.74 -16.22
N ILE A 49 -6.95 -4.41 -16.35
CA ILE A 49 -5.74 -3.58 -16.34
C ILE A 49 -5.04 -3.65 -14.97
N THR A 50 -5.78 -3.56 -13.88
CA THR A 50 -5.21 -3.67 -12.52
C THR A 50 -4.54 -5.01 -12.30
N LYS A 51 -5.22 -6.10 -12.71
CA LYS A 51 -4.67 -7.46 -12.62
C LYS A 51 -3.37 -7.58 -13.41
N GLN A 52 -3.34 -7.13 -14.66
CA GLN A 52 -2.17 -7.20 -15.52
C GLN A 52 -0.98 -6.42 -14.93
N ILE A 53 -1.20 -5.18 -14.47
CA ILE A 53 -0.15 -4.36 -13.85
C ILE A 53 0.41 -5.05 -12.60
N ASN A 54 -0.43 -5.65 -11.78
CA ASN A 54 0.02 -6.37 -10.59
C ASN A 54 0.77 -7.66 -10.95
N GLU A 55 0.36 -8.37 -12.00
CA GLU A 55 1.06 -9.55 -12.50
C GLU A 55 2.44 -9.20 -13.09
N ASP A 56 2.55 -8.08 -13.80
CA ASP A 56 3.82 -7.61 -14.38
C ASP A 56 4.88 -7.34 -13.30
N VAL A 57 4.49 -7.04 -12.06
CA VAL A 57 5.42 -6.84 -10.94
C VAL A 57 6.25 -8.10 -10.66
N TYR A 58 5.67 -9.30 -10.82
CA TYR A 58 6.39 -10.56 -10.65
C TYR A 58 7.46 -10.79 -11.72
N GLN A 59 7.40 -10.08 -12.84
CA GLN A 59 8.41 -10.15 -13.89
C GLN A 59 9.60 -9.21 -13.62
N VAL A 60 9.42 -8.21 -12.76
CA VAL A 60 10.40 -7.15 -12.50
C VAL A 60 11.13 -7.35 -11.18
N LEU A 61 10.43 -7.90 -10.17
CA LEU A 61 10.96 -8.11 -8.83
C LEU A 61 11.18 -9.60 -8.56
N ASP A 62 12.29 -9.91 -7.91
CA ASP A 62 12.58 -11.26 -7.44
C ASP A 62 11.79 -11.55 -6.16
N PHE A 63 10.74 -12.37 -6.29
CA PHE A 63 9.92 -12.81 -5.17
C PHE A 63 10.47 -14.08 -4.50
N ASP A 64 11.45 -14.74 -5.09
CA ASP A 64 12.15 -15.88 -4.49
C ASP A 64 13.24 -15.41 -3.50
N ASP A 65 13.63 -14.13 -3.55
CA ASP A 65 14.49 -13.52 -2.53
C ASP A 65 13.75 -13.33 -1.22
N THR A 66 14.08 -14.14 -0.21
CA THR A 66 13.47 -14.16 1.14
C THR A 66 14.23 -13.34 2.17
N GLN A 67 15.31 -12.64 1.79
CA GLN A 67 16.20 -11.96 2.72
C GLN A 67 15.48 -10.93 3.61
N GLU A 68 14.55 -10.16 3.04
CA GLU A 68 13.79 -9.17 3.82
C GLU A 68 12.83 -9.83 4.83
N GLU A 69 12.23 -10.97 4.46
CA GLU A 69 11.37 -11.72 5.38
C GLU A 69 12.17 -12.33 6.52
N GLU A 70 13.36 -12.84 6.24
CA GLU A 70 14.27 -13.34 7.25
C GLU A 70 14.71 -12.22 8.20
N PHE A 71 15.02 -11.03 7.67
CA PHE A 71 15.37 -9.87 8.49
C PHE A 71 14.18 -9.38 9.33
N ALA A 72 12.95 -9.41 8.80
CA ALA A 72 11.77 -9.04 9.56
C ALA A 72 11.52 -9.94 10.78
N LYS A 73 11.94 -11.19 10.72
CA LYS A 73 11.80 -12.20 11.80
C LYS A 73 13.05 -12.34 12.67
N LYS A 74 14.18 -11.76 12.23
CA LYS A 74 15.47 -11.93 12.92
C LYS A 74 15.43 -11.36 14.33
N GLY A 75 15.98 -12.14 15.27
CA GLY A 75 16.06 -11.76 16.68
C GLY A 75 14.73 -11.84 17.43
N PHE A 76 13.71 -12.47 16.88
CA PHE A 76 12.45 -12.69 17.58
C PHE A 76 12.66 -13.44 18.90
N ILE A 77 12.06 -12.93 19.97
CA ILE A 77 12.11 -13.51 21.31
C ILE A 77 10.75 -14.08 21.70
N THR A 78 9.71 -13.26 21.66
CA THR A 78 8.36 -13.64 22.08
C THR A 78 7.32 -12.67 21.55
N ALA A 79 6.09 -13.15 21.40
CA ALA A 79 4.89 -12.36 21.15
C ALA A 79 3.71 -13.06 21.85
N PRO A 80 2.63 -12.34 22.16
CA PRO A 80 1.36 -12.97 22.53
C PRO A 80 0.73 -13.64 21.31
N ASP A 81 -0.14 -14.63 21.54
CA ASP A 81 -0.88 -15.32 20.47
C ASP A 81 -1.83 -14.38 19.71
N SER A 82 -2.35 -13.37 20.40
CA SER A 82 -3.22 -12.32 19.88
C SER A 82 -2.76 -10.99 20.48
N LEU A 83 -2.67 -9.96 19.64
CA LEU A 83 -2.27 -8.63 20.10
C LEU A 83 -3.43 -7.64 19.94
N GLN A 84 -4.19 -7.50 21.03
CA GLN A 84 -5.20 -6.47 21.20
C GLN A 84 -4.86 -5.63 22.42
N ILE A 85 -4.90 -4.31 22.28
CA ILE A 85 -4.69 -3.35 23.36
C ILE A 85 -6.02 -2.63 23.61
N THR A 86 -6.43 -2.60 24.87
CA THR A 86 -7.64 -1.91 25.29
C THR A 86 -7.29 -0.72 26.18
N ASP A 87 -8.17 0.30 26.17
CA ASP A 87 -8.14 1.37 27.16
C ASP A 87 -8.74 0.91 28.50
N ASP A 88 -8.76 1.82 29.49
CA ASP A 88 -9.28 1.55 30.84
C ASP A 88 -10.80 1.26 30.84
N ASP A 89 -11.50 1.70 29.80
CA ASP A 89 -12.94 1.45 29.62
C ASP A 89 -13.23 0.14 28.88
N GLY A 90 -12.18 -0.57 28.43
CA GLY A 90 -12.27 -1.84 27.71
C GLY A 90 -12.47 -1.71 26.20
N ASN A 91 -12.36 -0.50 25.62
CA ASN A 91 -12.41 -0.33 24.18
C ASN A 91 -11.10 -0.76 23.54
N VAL A 92 -11.18 -1.47 22.41
CA VAL A 92 -9.99 -1.85 21.64
C VAL A 92 -9.44 -0.61 20.94
N VAL A 93 -8.22 -0.20 21.32
CA VAL A 93 -7.52 0.95 20.74
C VAL A 93 -6.47 0.54 19.71
N TRP A 94 -6.00 -0.71 19.77
CA TRP A 94 -5.06 -1.29 18.82
C TRP A 94 -5.34 -2.79 18.64
N ASN A 95 -5.31 -3.27 17.40
CA ASN A 95 -5.57 -4.68 17.12
C ASN A 95 -4.77 -5.17 15.91
N MET A 96 -3.77 -6.01 16.16
CA MET A 96 -2.95 -6.64 15.11
C MET A 96 -3.64 -7.83 14.44
N ASP A 97 -4.66 -8.42 15.08
CA ASP A 97 -5.42 -9.51 14.47
C ASP A 97 -6.21 -9.05 13.22
N ASN A 98 -6.44 -7.75 13.10
CA ASN A 98 -7.00 -7.14 11.88
C ASN A 98 -6.12 -7.36 10.63
N TYR A 99 -4.85 -7.74 10.79
CA TYR A 99 -3.91 -8.02 9.71
C TYR A 99 -3.69 -9.52 9.46
N ASP A 100 -4.41 -10.40 10.15
CA ASP A 100 -4.27 -11.86 9.99
C ASP A 100 -4.55 -12.31 8.55
N PHE A 101 -5.49 -11.63 7.86
CA PHE A 101 -5.79 -11.91 6.46
C PHE A 101 -4.60 -11.78 5.51
N VAL A 102 -3.52 -11.05 5.91
CA VAL A 102 -2.32 -10.89 5.06
C VAL A 102 -1.32 -12.00 5.27
N ARG A 103 -1.25 -12.59 6.48
CA ARG A 103 -0.15 -13.47 6.90
C ARG A 103 -0.04 -14.73 6.07
N ASP A 104 -1.17 -15.42 5.89
CA ASP A 104 -1.22 -16.77 5.30
C ASP A 104 -1.84 -16.79 3.91
N THR A 105 -2.01 -15.63 3.27
CA THR A 105 -2.63 -15.52 1.96
C THR A 105 -1.68 -14.95 0.93
N ASP A 106 -1.89 -15.34 -0.32
CA ASP A 106 -1.21 -14.72 -1.45
C ASP A 106 -1.80 -13.34 -1.77
N SER A 107 -1.03 -12.53 -2.51
CA SER A 107 -1.52 -11.24 -2.96
C SER A 107 -2.74 -11.41 -3.85
N PRO A 108 -3.88 -10.77 -3.54
CA PRO A 108 -5.03 -10.80 -4.44
C PRO A 108 -4.74 -9.95 -5.69
N ASP A 109 -5.44 -10.24 -6.80
CA ASP A 109 -5.30 -9.52 -8.07
C ASP A 109 -5.47 -7.99 -7.93
N SER A 110 -6.18 -7.54 -6.90
CA SER A 110 -6.44 -6.12 -6.63
C SER A 110 -5.33 -5.40 -5.88
N ALA A 111 -4.34 -6.12 -5.35
CA ALA A 111 -3.24 -5.55 -4.58
C ALA A 111 -1.90 -5.72 -5.29
N ASN A 112 -1.03 -4.73 -5.18
CA ASN A 112 0.33 -4.85 -5.67
C ASN A 112 1.09 -5.90 -4.84
N PRO A 113 1.68 -6.95 -5.46
CA PRO A 113 2.33 -8.04 -4.74
C PRO A 113 3.54 -7.60 -3.92
N SER A 114 4.27 -6.57 -4.35
CA SER A 114 5.36 -6.00 -3.57
C SER A 114 4.85 -5.33 -2.29
N LEU A 115 3.74 -4.58 -2.38
CA LEU A 115 3.09 -4.01 -1.20
C LEU A 115 2.57 -5.10 -0.27
N TRP A 116 2.00 -6.18 -0.83
CA TRP A 116 1.52 -7.31 -0.04
C TRP A 116 2.65 -7.97 0.74
N ARG A 117 3.80 -8.26 0.09
CA ARG A 117 5.01 -8.80 0.73
C ARG A 117 5.52 -7.88 1.84
N ASN A 118 5.58 -6.57 1.59
CA ASN A 118 5.96 -5.59 2.61
C ASN A 118 5.00 -5.59 3.81
N THR A 119 3.68 -5.67 3.55
CA THR A 119 2.67 -5.73 4.61
C THR A 119 2.80 -7.01 5.45
N LYS A 120 3.11 -8.16 4.83
CA LYS A 120 3.41 -9.41 5.56
C LYS A 120 4.61 -9.22 6.50
N SER A 121 5.67 -8.58 6.04
CA SER A 121 6.85 -8.30 6.87
C SER A 121 6.51 -7.37 8.04
N ASN A 122 5.69 -6.35 7.82
CA ASN A 122 5.25 -5.42 8.85
C ASN A 122 4.25 -6.03 9.85
N ALA A 123 3.59 -7.13 9.49
CA ALA A 123 2.68 -7.86 10.39
C ALA A 123 3.41 -8.71 11.46
N ASN A 124 4.74 -8.77 11.43
CA ASN A 124 5.52 -9.39 12.49
C ASN A 124 5.55 -8.48 13.72
N TYR A 125 4.91 -8.90 14.80
CA TYR A 125 4.88 -8.18 16.06
C TYR A 125 5.54 -8.97 17.18
N GLY A 126 5.91 -8.28 18.27
CA GLY A 126 6.52 -8.90 19.45
C GLY A 126 7.76 -8.18 19.93
N LEU A 127 8.53 -8.89 20.76
CA LEU A 127 9.82 -8.47 21.27
C LEU A 127 10.94 -9.08 20.42
N PHE A 128 11.86 -8.24 19.97
CA PHE A 128 12.99 -8.63 19.13
C PHE A 128 14.29 -8.14 19.75
N GLN A 129 15.34 -8.97 19.69
CA GLN A 129 16.71 -8.56 19.99
C GLN A 129 17.36 -8.05 18.69
N VAL A 130 17.74 -6.78 18.66
CA VAL A 130 18.37 -6.14 17.49
C VAL A 130 19.88 -6.33 17.52
N SER A 131 20.47 -6.19 18.73
CA SER A 131 21.87 -6.49 19.02
C SER A 131 21.99 -6.89 20.48
N ASP A 132 23.21 -7.14 20.98
CA ASP A 132 23.44 -7.67 22.35
C ASP A 132 22.69 -6.89 23.44
N ASP A 133 22.62 -5.56 23.31
CA ASP A 133 22.01 -4.67 24.32
C ASP A 133 20.85 -3.85 23.81
N ILE A 134 20.38 -4.11 22.56
CA ILE A 134 19.28 -3.37 21.94
C ILE A 134 18.12 -4.31 21.67
N TYR A 135 16.96 -3.95 22.22
CA TYR A 135 15.71 -4.68 22.05
C TYR A 135 14.65 -3.76 21.44
N GLN A 136 13.73 -4.33 20.68
CA GLN A 136 12.67 -3.58 20.05
C GLN A 136 11.33 -4.30 20.23
N VAL A 137 10.33 -3.56 20.69
CA VAL A 137 8.93 -3.97 20.67
C VAL A 137 8.31 -3.42 19.39
N ARG A 138 7.78 -4.33 18.57
CA ARG A 138 7.20 -4.03 17.26
C ARG A 138 5.72 -4.38 17.23
N GLY A 139 4.93 -3.61 16.50
CA GLY A 139 3.52 -3.89 16.23
C GLY A 139 2.56 -3.53 17.36
N TYR A 140 2.99 -2.92 18.44
CA TYR A 140 2.13 -2.50 19.56
C TYR A 140 1.54 -1.10 19.39
N ASP A 141 2.02 -0.36 18.38
CA ASP A 141 1.56 0.95 17.96
C ASP A 141 2.06 1.21 16.53
N LEU A 142 1.74 2.36 15.97
CA LEU A 142 2.29 2.85 14.69
C LEU A 142 3.81 2.94 14.71
N SER A 143 4.41 3.15 15.88
CA SER A 143 5.86 3.24 16.10
C SER A 143 6.39 2.05 16.88
N ASN A 144 7.63 1.66 16.56
CA ASN A 144 8.35 0.67 17.36
C ASN A 144 8.98 1.35 18.57
N MET A 145 9.00 0.65 19.72
CA MET A 145 9.69 1.08 20.92
C MET A 145 11.03 0.38 21.02
N THR A 146 12.11 1.14 21.21
CA THR A 146 13.46 0.59 21.36
C THR A 146 13.96 0.76 22.79
N PHE A 147 14.49 -0.33 23.34
CA PHE A 147 15.13 -0.36 24.65
C PHE A 147 16.63 -0.62 24.48
N VAL A 148 17.43 0.14 25.21
CA VAL A 148 18.88 -0.05 25.28
C VAL A 148 19.22 -0.46 26.70
N ARG A 149 19.73 -1.68 26.87
CA ARG A 149 20.22 -2.16 28.15
C ARG A 149 21.58 -1.52 28.42
N THR A 150 21.76 -0.95 29.61
CA THR A 150 23.02 -0.37 30.06
C THR A 150 23.61 -1.21 31.18
N ASP A 151 24.87 -0.93 31.58
CA ASP A 151 25.54 -1.64 32.68
C ASP A 151 24.81 -1.51 34.04
N ASN A 152 23.88 -0.56 34.13
CA ASN A 152 23.12 -0.29 35.35
C ASN A 152 21.63 -0.71 35.24
N GLY A 153 21.23 -1.40 34.18
CA GLY A 153 19.85 -1.82 33.91
C GLY A 153 19.14 -1.02 32.84
#